data_aeed0f58ba74fc5d9a9b34af4b57699d
#
_entry.id   aeed0f58ba74fc5d9a9b34af4b57699d
#
_cell.length_a   1.000
_cell.length_b   1.000
_cell.length_c   1.000
_cell.angle_alpha   90.00
_cell.angle_beta   90.00
_cell.angle_gamma   90.00
#
_symmetry.space_group_name_H-M   'P 1'
#
loop_
_entity.id
_entity.type
_entity.pdbx_description
1 polymer ?
#
loop_
_entity_poly.entity_id
_entity_poly.type
_entity_poly.pdbx_seq_one_letter_code
_entity_poly.pdbx_strand_id
1 'polypeptide(L)'
;MFKKGLIVFWILLCLFFNNIAVIAQETKYPDYAYEFLGDDKWENFNRKIFNFNLGLNKYAIRPIHILWSSIMPEYGMDRIKGITNNIEYPIRLVSSLLQRDFETSKNETIRFFTNTVIGLGGMFDTAKHLFNIEQSNENMEQALAGCKMKSGQYFVLPVLSFVNFRGLLGKLLDTALNPGSYIATPVLAIVKAGLTVNKTSYMQPLIKMVESTYADPYEIAKKLFGIESFIKCGNLDRVDVICR
;
A
#
# COMPACT_ATOMS: atom_id res chain seq x y z
N MET A 1 11.58 39.69 18.73
CA MET A 1 12.08 38.34 18.38
C MET A 1 11.07 37.48 17.63
N PHE A 2 9.77 37.57 17.85
CA PHE A 2 8.72 36.75 17.23
C PHE A 2 8.61 36.87 15.68
N LYS A 3 8.83 38.05 15.10
CA LYS A 3 8.71 38.27 13.64
C LYS A 3 9.78 37.55 12.81
N LYS A 4 11.00 37.36 13.34
CA LYS A 4 12.07 36.63 12.62
C LYS A 4 11.83 35.11 12.57
N GLY A 5 11.25 34.52 13.63
CA GLY A 5 10.89 33.10 13.65
C GLY A 5 9.77 32.75 12.66
N LEU A 6 8.81 33.67 12.48
CA LEU A 6 7.71 33.47 11.53
C LEU A 6 8.20 33.48 10.08
N ILE A 7 9.14 34.35 9.76
CA ILE A 7 9.73 34.43 8.41
C ILE A 7 10.56 33.19 8.09
N VAL A 8 11.35 32.70 9.04
CA VAL A 8 12.12 31.45 8.88
C VAL A 8 11.19 30.26 8.72
N PHE A 9 10.10 30.19 9.48
CA PHE A 9 9.08 29.15 9.34
C PHE A 9 8.43 29.17 7.95
N TRP A 10 8.04 30.36 7.43
CA TRP A 10 7.50 30.50 6.09
C TRP A 10 8.50 30.17 4.98
N ILE A 11 9.78 30.49 5.15
CA ILE A 11 10.85 30.12 4.21
C ILE A 11 11.05 28.59 4.20
N LEU A 12 11.09 27.96 5.37
CA LEU A 12 11.19 26.50 5.48
C LEU A 12 9.95 25.79 4.91
N LEU A 13 8.76 26.35 5.12
CA LEU A 13 7.52 25.86 4.53
C LEU A 13 7.54 25.98 3.00
N CYS A 14 7.98 27.13 2.46
CA CYS A 14 8.14 27.33 1.01
C CYS A 14 9.21 26.42 0.41
N LEU A 15 10.31 26.17 1.10
CA LEU A 15 11.35 25.22 0.67
C LEU A 15 10.83 23.77 0.71
N PHE A 16 9.99 23.43 1.69
CA PHE A 16 9.35 22.13 1.79
C PHE A 16 8.34 21.90 0.65
N PHE A 17 7.51 22.90 0.35
CA PHE A 17 6.57 22.85 -0.78
C PHE A 17 7.26 22.87 -2.15
N ASN A 18 8.39 23.60 -2.30
CA ASN A 18 9.18 23.54 -3.52
C ASN A 18 9.84 22.16 -3.71
N ASN A 19 10.29 21.49 -2.64
CA ASN A 19 10.79 20.11 -2.75
C ASN A 19 9.68 19.12 -3.09
N ILE A 20 8.44 19.32 -2.62
CA ILE A 20 7.29 18.50 -3.02
C ILE A 20 6.92 18.77 -4.49
N ALA A 21 6.97 20.03 -4.95
CA ALA A 21 6.73 20.37 -6.35
C ALA A 21 7.83 19.83 -7.27
N VAL A 22 9.09 19.83 -6.84
CA VAL A 22 10.23 19.23 -7.57
C VAL A 22 10.12 17.70 -7.60
N ILE A 23 9.68 17.06 -6.51
CA ILE A 23 9.38 15.60 -6.49
C ILE A 23 8.20 15.27 -7.42
N ALA A 24 7.22 16.17 -7.57
CA ALA A 24 6.13 16.00 -8.52
C ALA A 24 6.55 16.27 -9.99
N GLN A 25 7.65 16.98 -10.21
CA GLN A 25 8.14 17.35 -11.55
C GLN A 25 9.28 16.46 -12.06
N GLU A 26 9.96 15.74 -11.17
CA GLU A 26 10.98 14.73 -11.48
C GLU A 26 10.62 13.36 -10.89
N THR A 27 9.43 12.85 -11.14
CA THR A 27 9.27 11.40 -11.05
C THR A 27 10.06 10.83 -12.22
N LYS A 28 11.26 10.39 -11.92
CA LYS A 28 12.23 9.70 -12.80
C LYS A 28 11.71 8.32 -13.26
N TYR A 29 10.40 8.21 -13.37
CA TYR A 29 9.74 7.03 -13.93
C TYR A 29 9.50 7.34 -15.41
N PRO A 30 10.19 6.65 -16.30
CA PRO A 30 10.07 6.86 -17.73
C PRO A 30 8.62 6.61 -18.18
N ASP A 31 8.22 7.25 -19.28
CA ASP A 31 6.87 7.14 -19.85
C ASP A 31 6.44 5.68 -20.13
N TYR A 32 7.41 4.77 -20.32
CA TYR A 32 7.14 3.34 -20.47
C TYR A 32 6.52 2.66 -19.23
N ALA A 33 6.64 3.23 -18.03
CA ALA A 33 5.93 2.70 -16.85
C ALA A 33 4.40 2.83 -17.02
N TYR A 34 3.94 3.76 -17.85
CA TYR A 34 2.52 3.93 -18.20
C TYR A 34 2.11 3.00 -19.34
N GLU A 35 3.00 2.82 -20.33
CA GLU A 35 2.80 1.88 -21.45
C GLU A 35 2.70 0.44 -20.94
N PHE A 36 3.27 0.16 -19.75
CA PHE A 36 3.22 -1.14 -19.11
C PHE A 36 1.81 -1.69 -18.89
N LEU A 37 0.81 -0.82 -18.70
CA LEU A 37 -0.58 -1.24 -18.53
C LEU A 37 -1.27 -1.65 -19.83
N GLY A 38 -0.71 -1.24 -20.98
CA GLY A 38 -1.34 -1.45 -22.29
C GLY A 38 -2.65 -0.69 -22.47
N ASP A 39 -3.41 -1.05 -23.49
CA ASP A 39 -4.68 -0.42 -23.83
C ASP A 39 -5.74 -0.65 -22.73
N ASP A 40 -6.48 0.41 -22.42
CA ASP A 40 -7.61 0.34 -21.49
C ASP A 40 -8.87 -0.17 -22.20
N LYS A 41 -8.94 -1.47 -22.42
CA LYS A 41 -10.09 -2.10 -23.12
C LYS A 41 -11.42 -1.92 -22.41
N TRP A 42 -11.40 -1.62 -21.12
CA TRP A 42 -12.56 -1.51 -20.26
C TRP A 42 -12.75 -0.09 -19.70
N GLU A 43 -12.19 0.93 -20.35
CA GLU A 43 -12.14 2.30 -19.83
C GLU A 43 -13.50 2.80 -19.34
N ASN A 44 -14.56 2.66 -20.15
CA ASN A 44 -15.91 3.11 -19.78
C ASN A 44 -16.44 2.43 -18.52
N PHE A 45 -16.16 1.14 -18.36
CA PHE A 45 -16.52 0.37 -17.17
C PHE A 45 -15.64 0.79 -15.98
N ASN A 46 -14.34 0.83 -16.19
CA ASN A 46 -13.34 1.19 -15.19
C ASN A 46 -13.63 2.59 -14.61
N ARG A 47 -13.92 3.58 -15.43
CA ARG A 47 -14.29 4.94 -15.01
C ARG A 47 -15.55 4.97 -14.17
N LYS A 48 -16.58 4.21 -14.51
CA LYS A 48 -17.81 4.12 -13.71
C LYS A 48 -17.55 3.57 -12.32
N ILE A 49 -16.80 2.47 -12.23
CA ILE A 49 -16.46 1.85 -10.94
C ILE A 49 -15.49 2.74 -10.14
N PHE A 50 -14.55 3.40 -10.81
CA PHE A 50 -13.65 4.36 -10.16
C PHE A 50 -14.42 5.52 -9.52
N ASN A 51 -15.37 6.12 -10.24
CA ASN A 51 -16.21 7.18 -9.72
C ASN A 51 -17.11 6.70 -8.57
N PHE A 52 -17.62 5.46 -8.66
CA PHE A 52 -18.32 4.83 -7.55
C PHE A 52 -17.39 4.70 -6.31
N ASN A 53 -16.15 4.26 -6.49
CA ASN A 53 -15.16 4.15 -5.41
C ASN A 53 -14.82 5.51 -4.79
N LEU A 54 -14.70 6.58 -5.59
CA LEU A 54 -14.51 7.94 -5.08
C LEU A 54 -15.72 8.39 -4.26
N GLY A 55 -16.95 8.12 -4.76
CA GLY A 55 -18.18 8.38 -4.02
C GLY A 55 -18.23 7.62 -2.69
N LEU A 56 -17.92 6.33 -2.71
CA LEU A 56 -17.85 5.50 -1.52
C LEU A 56 -16.81 6.04 -0.51
N ASN A 57 -15.65 6.44 -1.00
CA ASN A 57 -14.64 7.07 -0.15
C ASN A 57 -15.16 8.36 0.48
N LYS A 58 -15.73 9.26 -0.33
CA LYS A 58 -16.21 10.56 0.11
C LYS A 58 -17.32 10.47 1.14
N TYR A 59 -18.32 9.60 0.92
CA TYR A 59 -19.56 9.57 1.69
C TYR A 59 -19.57 8.51 2.80
N ALA A 60 -18.74 7.47 2.72
CA ALA A 60 -18.68 6.42 3.73
C ALA A 60 -17.32 6.32 4.42
N ILE A 61 -16.23 6.12 3.66
CA ILE A 61 -14.92 5.79 4.26
C ILE A 61 -14.33 7.01 4.98
N ARG A 62 -14.36 8.18 4.35
CA ARG A 62 -13.81 9.41 4.91
C ARG A 62 -14.46 9.86 6.23
N PRO A 63 -15.80 9.85 6.39
CA PRO A 63 -16.41 10.12 7.69
C PRO A 63 -15.99 9.13 8.78
N ILE A 64 -15.93 7.84 8.46
CA ILE A 64 -15.45 6.82 9.40
C ILE A 64 -13.99 7.07 9.77
N HIS A 65 -13.15 7.43 8.80
CA HIS A 65 -11.75 7.79 9.07
C HIS A 65 -11.63 9.03 9.98
N ILE A 66 -12.43 10.06 9.75
CA ILE A 66 -12.43 11.27 10.61
C ILE A 66 -12.80 10.90 12.05
N LEU A 67 -13.84 10.09 12.24
CA LEU A 67 -14.23 9.59 13.55
C LEU A 67 -13.12 8.75 14.17
N TRP A 68 -12.50 7.84 13.40
CA TRP A 68 -11.40 7.01 13.87
C TRP A 68 -10.22 7.86 14.33
N SER A 69 -9.77 8.81 13.52
CA SER A 69 -8.62 9.67 13.85
C SER A 69 -8.88 10.64 15.00
N SER A 70 -10.17 10.95 15.31
CA SER A 70 -10.52 11.75 16.49
C SER A 70 -10.46 10.96 17.80
N ILE A 71 -10.65 9.63 17.74
CA ILE A 71 -10.64 8.74 18.92
C ILE A 71 -9.26 8.09 19.08
N MET A 72 -8.62 7.73 17.98
CA MET A 72 -7.36 6.99 17.97
C MET A 72 -6.19 7.94 17.62
N PRO A 73 -5.32 8.26 18.58
CA PRO A 73 -4.13 9.08 18.30
C PRO A 73 -3.17 8.36 17.35
N GLU A 74 -2.33 9.11 16.64
CA GLU A 74 -1.37 8.59 15.65
C GLU A 74 -0.50 7.47 16.23
N TYR A 75 -0.02 7.66 17.47
CA TYR A 75 0.72 6.62 18.19
C TYR A 75 -0.07 5.30 18.31
N GLY A 76 -1.37 5.37 18.61
CA GLY A 76 -2.25 4.20 18.70
C GLY A 76 -2.44 3.53 17.34
N MET A 77 -2.61 4.34 16.28
CA MET A 77 -2.73 3.84 14.92
C MET A 77 -1.47 3.07 14.48
N ASP A 78 -0.29 3.57 14.84
CA ASP A 78 0.99 2.90 14.54
C ASP A 78 1.13 1.55 15.28
N ARG A 79 0.67 1.48 16.54
CA ARG A 79 0.67 0.19 17.28
C ARG A 79 -0.24 -0.84 16.62
N ILE A 80 -1.43 -0.42 16.20
CA ILE A 80 -2.37 -1.29 15.47
C ILE A 80 -1.77 -1.73 14.14
N LYS A 81 -1.13 -0.83 13.40
CA LYS A 81 -0.42 -1.15 12.16
C LYS A 81 0.68 -2.19 12.41
N GLY A 82 1.45 -2.04 13.46
CA GLY A 82 2.49 -2.99 13.85
C GLY A 82 1.95 -4.40 14.09
N ILE A 83 0.85 -4.54 14.85
CA ILE A 83 0.15 -5.81 15.09
C ILE A 83 -0.32 -6.42 13.76
N THR A 84 -0.95 -5.61 12.89
CA THR A 84 -1.43 -6.07 11.59
C THR A 84 -0.28 -6.61 10.74
N ASN A 85 0.82 -5.87 10.67
CA ASN A 85 2.02 -6.27 9.95
C ASN A 85 2.59 -7.59 10.50
N ASN A 86 2.55 -7.79 11.81
CA ASN A 86 3.04 -9.03 12.43
C ASN A 86 2.13 -10.22 12.09
N ILE A 87 0.82 -10.04 12.06
CA ILE A 87 -0.15 -11.06 11.63
C ILE A 87 0.03 -11.42 10.14
N GLU A 88 0.38 -10.46 9.29
CA GLU A 88 0.62 -10.65 7.86
C GLU A 88 1.98 -11.33 7.55
N TYR A 89 2.78 -11.70 8.56
CA TYR A 89 4.07 -12.39 8.39
C TYR A 89 4.01 -13.62 7.46
N PRO A 90 3.01 -14.55 7.56
CA PRO A 90 2.99 -15.74 6.70
C PRO A 90 2.93 -15.40 5.21
N ILE A 91 2.27 -14.29 4.84
CA ILE A 91 2.20 -13.81 3.45
C ILE A 91 3.60 -13.49 2.96
N ARG A 92 4.36 -12.68 3.71
CA ARG A 92 5.71 -12.24 3.33
C ARG A 92 6.70 -13.39 3.32
N LEU A 93 6.59 -14.31 4.29
CA LEU A 93 7.42 -15.50 4.32
C LEU A 93 7.19 -16.40 3.09
N VAL A 94 5.94 -16.75 2.79
CA VAL A 94 5.63 -17.62 1.65
C VAL A 94 6.00 -16.92 0.34
N SER A 95 5.73 -15.62 0.22
CA SER A 95 6.08 -14.85 -0.97
C SER A 95 7.59 -14.87 -1.23
N SER A 96 8.41 -14.57 -0.23
CA SER A 96 9.88 -14.54 -0.37
C SER A 96 10.45 -15.94 -0.64
N LEU A 97 9.90 -17.00 -0.01
CA LEU A 97 10.32 -18.39 -0.27
C LEU A 97 10.02 -18.81 -1.72
N LEU A 98 8.85 -18.45 -2.27
CA LEU A 98 8.50 -18.74 -3.67
C LEU A 98 9.41 -18.00 -4.66
N GLN A 99 9.87 -16.83 -4.30
CA GLN A 99 10.83 -16.04 -5.07
C GLN A 99 12.28 -16.52 -4.88
N ARG A 100 12.52 -17.49 -3.98
CA ARG A 100 13.84 -17.97 -3.59
C ARG A 100 14.71 -16.88 -2.94
N ASP A 101 14.09 -15.87 -2.39
CA ASP A 101 14.75 -14.85 -1.59
C ASP A 101 14.83 -15.30 -0.12
N PHE A 102 15.83 -16.13 0.15
CA PHE A 102 16.06 -16.71 1.48
C PHE A 102 16.56 -15.66 2.49
N GLU A 103 17.18 -14.59 2.02
CA GLU A 103 17.60 -13.50 2.90
C GLU A 103 16.40 -12.75 3.45
N THR A 104 15.48 -12.34 2.60
CA THR A 104 14.21 -11.71 3.02
C THR A 104 13.39 -12.67 3.88
N SER A 105 13.31 -13.95 3.53
CA SER A 105 12.61 -14.98 4.33
C SER A 105 13.16 -15.09 5.74
N LYS A 106 14.49 -15.10 5.89
CA LYS A 106 15.19 -15.10 7.18
C LYS A 106 14.91 -13.84 7.97
N ASN A 107 15.02 -12.68 7.34
CA ASN A 107 14.82 -11.38 7.96
C ASN A 107 13.38 -11.23 8.48
N GLU A 108 12.38 -11.61 7.68
CA GLU A 108 10.97 -11.61 8.09
C GLU A 108 10.72 -12.57 9.26
N THR A 109 11.37 -13.72 9.27
CA THR A 109 11.27 -14.69 10.38
C THR A 109 11.85 -14.10 11.68
N ILE A 110 13.04 -13.49 11.62
CA ILE A 110 13.64 -12.80 12.77
C ILE A 110 12.71 -11.69 13.27
N ARG A 111 12.17 -10.88 12.35
CA ARG A 111 11.22 -9.82 12.68
C ARG A 111 9.99 -10.36 13.40
N PHE A 112 9.37 -11.41 12.86
CA PHE A 112 8.18 -12.02 13.46
C PHE A 112 8.41 -12.45 14.90
N PHE A 113 9.46 -13.24 15.16
CA PHE A 113 9.74 -13.71 16.51
C PHE A 113 10.13 -12.57 17.47
N THR A 114 10.97 -11.66 17.02
CA THR A 114 11.40 -10.52 17.84
C THR A 114 10.22 -9.60 18.18
N ASN A 115 9.41 -9.26 17.19
CA ASN A 115 8.26 -8.38 17.39
C ASN A 115 7.12 -9.08 18.14
N THR A 116 7.01 -10.41 18.05
CA THR A 116 6.02 -11.16 18.83
C THR A 116 6.41 -11.24 20.30
N VAL A 117 7.65 -11.62 20.60
CA VAL A 117 8.09 -11.89 21.98
C VAL A 117 8.45 -10.59 22.71
N ILE A 118 9.32 -9.78 22.12
CA ILE A 118 9.84 -8.54 22.75
C ILE A 118 8.92 -7.36 22.39
N GLY A 119 8.37 -7.35 21.18
CA GLY A 119 7.52 -6.27 20.66
C GLY A 119 6.05 -6.39 21.01
N LEU A 120 5.66 -7.24 21.99
CA LEU A 120 4.28 -7.43 22.45
C LEU A 120 3.30 -7.74 21.30
N GLY A 121 3.57 -8.82 20.55
CA GLY A 121 2.72 -9.24 19.43
C GLY A 121 2.82 -8.33 18.19
N GLY A 122 3.87 -7.53 18.09
CA GLY A 122 4.08 -6.63 16.96
C GLY A 122 3.66 -5.17 17.24
N MET A 123 3.21 -4.84 18.46
CA MET A 123 2.91 -3.45 18.85
C MET A 123 4.13 -2.54 18.68
N PHE A 124 5.32 -3.08 18.93
CA PHE A 124 6.59 -2.39 18.78
C PHE A 124 7.44 -3.07 17.71
N ASP A 125 8.04 -2.28 16.82
CA ASP A 125 8.97 -2.81 15.81
C ASP A 125 10.38 -2.96 16.39
N THR A 126 10.51 -3.89 17.32
CA THR A 126 11.75 -4.18 18.04
C THR A 126 12.83 -4.75 17.13
N ALA A 127 12.47 -5.47 16.10
CA ALA A 127 13.44 -6.00 15.13
C ALA A 127 14.14 -4.89 14.34
N LYS A 128 13.40 -3.84 13.96
CA LYS A 128 14.01 -2.65 13.35
C LYS A 128 14.94 -1.94 14.32
N HIS A 129 14.52 -1.77 15.58
CA HIS A 129 15.32 -1.05 16.57
C HIS A 129 16.57 -1.82 17.02
N LEU A 130 16.48 -3.15 17.20
CA LEU A 130 17.59 -3.96 17.72
C LEU A 130 18.56 -4.44 16.64
N PHE A 131 18.03 -4.78 15.46
CA PHE A 131 18.81 -5.44 14.40
C PHE A 131 18.88 -4.63 13.12
N ASN A 132 18.21 -3.46 13.06
CA ASN A 132 18.09 -2.62 11.85
C ASN A 132 17.52 -3.39 10.65
N ILE A 133 16.63 -4.36 10.90
CA ILE A 133 15.97 -5.15 9.87
C ILE A 133 14.65 -4.46 9.51
N GLU A 134 14.55 -3.93 8.29
CA GLU A 134 13.32 -3.32 7.76
C GLU A 134 12.30 -4.39 7.37
N GLN A 135 11.02 -4.04 7.44
CA GLN A 135 9.94 -4.89 6.94
C GLN A 135 9.96 -4.93 5.42
N SER A 136 9.87 -6.11 4.85
CA SER A 136 9.68 -6.26 3.40
C SER A 136 8.24 -5.91 2.98
N ASN A 137 8.08 -5.54 1.71
CA ASN A 137 6.76 -5.31 1.10
C ASN A 137 6.31 -6.51 0.25
N GLU A 138 6.84 -7.70 0.55
CA GLU A 138 6.55 -8.92 -0.17
C GLU A 138 5.07 -9.33 -0.05
N ASN A 139 4.50 -9.77 -1.18
CA ASN A 139 3.14 -10.25 -1.28
C ASN A 139 3.01 -11.32 -2.39
N MET A 140 1.88 -12.00 -2.46
CA MET A 140 1.69 -13.08 -3.41
C MET A 140 1.61 -12.61 -4.87
N GLU A 141 1.28 -11.35 -5.15
CA GLU A 141 1.38 -10.81 -6.51
C GLU A 141 2.82 -10.81 -7.02
N GLN A 142 3.79 -10.44 -6.16
CA GLN A 142 5.22 -10.48 -6.49
C GLN A 142 5.72 -11.92 -6.64
N ALA A 143 5.30 -12.82 -5.75
CA ALA A 143 5.63 -14.24 -5.87
C ALA A 143 5.14 -14.84 -7.20
N LEU A 144 3.91 -14.52 -7.61
CA LEU A 144 3.37 -14.95 -8.90
C LEU A 144 4.13 -14.35 -10.08
N ALA A 145 4.58 -13.09 -9.97
CA ALA A 145 5.46 -12.47 -10.95
C ALA A 145 6.80 -13.20 -11.04
N GLY A 146 7.42 -13.53 -9.91
CA GLY A 146 8.62 -14.37 -9.84
C GLY A 146 8.46 -15.75 -10.47
N CYS A 147 7.25 -16.31 -10.40
CA CYS A 147 6.87 -17.54 -11.12
C CYS A 147 6.56 -17.30 -12.62
N LYS A 148 6.89 -16.13 -13.17
CA LYS A 148 6.68 -15.75 -14.58
C LYS A 148 5.21 -15.63 -15.00
N MET A 149 4.31 -15.40 -14.07
CA MET A 149 2.92 -15.13 -14.38
C MET A 149 2.76 -13.71 -14.91
N LYS A 150 2.20 -13.56 -16.12
CA LYS A 150 1.91 -12.26 -16.70
C LYS A 150 0.87 -11.51 -15.88
N SER A 151 0.94 -10.17 -15.84
CA SER A 151 -0.02 -9.32 -15.13
C SER A 151 -1.45 -9.46 -15.66
N GLY A 152 -1.57 -9.67 -16.98
CA GLY A 152 -2.86 -9.71 -17.65
C GLY A 152 -3.54 -8.35 -17.74
N GLN A 153 -4.78 -8.33 -18.20
CA GLN A 153 -5.59 -7.12 -18.31
C GLN A 153 -5.87 -6.54 -16.92
N TYR A 154 -5.83 -5.22 -16.81
CA TYR A 154 -6.26 -4.54 -15.59
C TYR A 154 -7.74 -4.10 -15.68
N PHE A 155 -8.35 -3.95 -14.53
CA PHE A 155 -9.71 -3.45 -14.36
C PHE A 155 -9.87 -2.80 -12.98
N VAL A 156 -10.92 -2.01 -12.82
CA VAL A 156 -11.25 -1.40 -11.54
C VAL A 156 -12.35 -2.21 -10.87
N LEU A 157 -12.12 -2.62 -9.63
CA LEU A 157 -13.13 -3.31 -8.82
C LEU A 157 -13.74 -2.39 -7.76
N PRO A 158 -15.02 -2.60 -7.43
CA PRO A 158 -15.62 -1.94 -6.27
C PRO A 158 -14.78 -2.18 -5.02
N VAL A 159 -14.51 -1.13 -4.25
CA VAL A 159 -13.72 -1.15 -3.00
C VAL A 159 -12.22 -1.41 -3.21
N LEU A 160 -11.83 -2.26 -4.17
CA LEU A 160 -10.42 -2.68 -4.37
C LEU A 160 -9.61 -1.74 -5.28
N SER A 161 -10.29 -0.82 -6.02
CA SER A 161 -9.64 0.07 -6.98
C SER A 161 -9.00 -0.69 -8.16
N PHE A 162 -7.88 -0.18 -8.71
CA PHE A 162 -7.19 -0.81 -9.83
C PHE A 162 -6.58 -2.15 -9.43
N VAL A 163 -6.76 -3.16 -10.28
CA VAL A 163 -6.18 -4.49 -10.11
C VAL A 163 -5.99 -5.14 -11.49
N ASN A 164 -4.91 -5.88 -11.67
CA ASN A 164 -4.74 -6.77 -12.81
C ASN A 164 -5.07 -8.22 -12.39
N PHE A 165 -5.15 -9.14 -13.34
CA PHE A 165 -5.52 -10.53 -13.07
C PHE A 165 -4.55 -11.21 -12.08
N ARG A 166 -3.24 -11.00 -12.23
CA ARG A 166 -2.22 -11.50 -11.29
C ARG A 166 -2.40 -10.91 -9.89
N GLY A 167 -2.64 -9.60 -9.80
CA GLY A 167 -2.88 -8.92 -8.53
C GLY A 167 -4.17 -9.37 -7.84
N LEU A 168 -5.22 -9.69 -8.61
CA LEU A 168 -6.44 -10.28 -8.05
C LEU A 168 -6.16 -11.66 -7.44
N LEU A 169 -5.47 -12.53 -8.18
CA LEU A 169 -5.08 -13.84 -7.68
C LEU A 169 -4.14 -13.71 -6.47
N GLY A 170 -3.18 -12.79 -6.54
CA GLY A 170 -2.29 -12.48 -5.40
C GLY A 170 -3.07 -12.09 -4.15
N LYS A 171 -4.05 -11.18 -4.26
CA LYS A 171 -4.91 -10.78 -3.13
C LYS A 171 -5.75 -11.93 -2.56
N LEU A 172 -6.22 -12.84 -3.42
CA LEU A 172 -6.93 -14.04 -2.96
C LEU A 172 -6.00 -14.96 -2.14
N LEU A 173 -4.77 -15.17 -2.63
CA LEU A 173 -3.76 -15.96 -1.92
C LEU A 173 -3.30 -15.26 -0.63
N ASP A 174 -3.08 -13.94 -0.64
CA ASP A 174 -2.78 -13.16 0.55
C ASP A 174 -3.89 -13.33 1.61
N THR A 175 -5.16 -13.28 1.18
CA THR A 175 -6.30 -13.51 2.07
C THR A 175 -6.31 -14.91 2.64
N ALA A 176 -5.97 -15.92 1.83
CA ALA A 176 -5.89 -17.32 2.26
C ALA A 176 -4.70 -17.57 3.22
N LEU A 177 -3.59 -16.85 3.06
CA LEU A 177 -2.42 -16.97 3.93
C LEU A 177 -2.51 -16.12 5.20
N ASN A 178 -3.45 -15.17 5.26
CA ASN A 178 -3.61 -14.30 6.41
C ASN A 178 -4.37 -15.00 7.55
N PRO A 179 -3.72 -15.30 8.68
CA PRO A 179 -4.38 -15.95 9.81
C PRO A 179 -5.62 -15.19 10.31
N GLY A 180 -5.58 -13.86 10.23
CA GLY A 180 -6.72 -13.01 10.56
C GLY A 180 -7.97 -13.27 9.73
N SER A 181 -7.88 -13.91 8.55
CA SER A 181 -9.03 -14.23 7.70
C SER A 181 -9.89 -15.37 8.26
N TYR A 182 -9.31 -16.24 9.06
CA TYR A 182 -9.99 -17.45 9.58
C TYR A 182 -10.71 -17.25 10.92
N ILE A 183 -10.52 -16.09 11.53
CA ILE A 183 -11.11 -15.83 12.85
C ILE A 183 -12.46 -15.14 12.65
N ALA A 184 -13.54 -15.91 12.77
CA ALA A 184 -14.93 -15.50 12.51
C ALA A 184 -15.76 -15.38 13.80
N THR A 185 -15.36 -14.48 14.71
CA THR A 185 -16.23 -14.11 15.84
C THR A 185 -16.75 -12.68 15.68
N PRO A 186 -17.96 -12.34 16.20
CA PRO A 186 -18.48 -10.97 16.12
C PRO A 186 -17.51 -9.92 16.70
N VAL A 187 -16.83 -10.25 17.80
CA VAL A 187 -15.81 -9.37 18.42
C VAL A 187 -14.64 -9.13 17.44
N LEU A 188 -14.19 -10.17 16.75
CA LEU A 188 -13.11 -10.05 15.79
C LEU A 188 -13.54 -9.38 14.49
N ALA A 189 -14.81 -9.43 14.12
CA ALA A 189 -15.34 -8.63 13.02
C ALA A 189 -15.18 -7.13 13.32
N ILE A 190 -15.44 -6.70 14.54
CA ILE A 190 -15.22 -5.31 14.98
C ILE A 190 -13.73 -4.97 14.98
N VAL A 191 -12.87 -5.86 15.49
CA VAL A 191 -11.42 -5.67 15.45
C VAL A 191 -10.92 -5.57 14.01
N LYS A 192 -11.35 -6.47 13.12
CA LYS A 192 -11.01 -6.43 11.68
C LYS A 192 -11.46 -5.13 11.02
N ALA A 193 -12.68 -4.67 11.33
CA ALA A 193 -13.16 -3.38 10.83
C ALA A 193 -12.24 -2.24 11.30
N GLY A 194 -11.86 -2.21 12.56
CA GLY A 194 -10.91 -1.23 13.11
C GLY A 194 -9.53 -1.30 12.43
N LEU A 195 -8.99 -2.51 12.24
CA LEU A 195 -7.72 -2.71 11.52
C LEU A 195 -7.81 -2.21 10.07
N THR A 196 -8.93 -2.48 9.39
CA THR A 196 -9.17 -2.05 8.00
C THR A 196 -9.29 -0.53 7.94
N VAL A 197 -10.07 0.09 8.83
CA VAL A 197 -10.18 1.56 8.92
C VAL A 197 -8.82 2.18 9.19
N ASN A 198 -8.04 1.61 10.11
CA ASN A 198 -6.69 2.07 10.39
C ASN A 198 -5.78 1.99 9.15
N LYS A 199 -5.79 0.85 8.43
CA LYS A 199 -5.02 0.66 7.20
C LYS A 199 -5.42 1.67 6.11
N THR A 200 -6.72 1.88 5.89
CA THR A 200 -7.23 2.82 4.88
C THR A 200 -6.98 4.29 5.26
N SER A 201 -6.79 4.60 6.54
CA SER A 201 -6.47 5.94 7.01
C SER A 201 -5.15 6.46 6.43
N TYR A 202 -4.16 5.61 6.29
CA TYR A 202 -2.88 5.97 5.66
C TYR A 202 -2.99 6.27 4.16
N MET A 203 -4.06 5.82 3.50
CA MET A 203 -4.32 6.10 2.08
C MET A 203 -5.06 7.41 1.84
N GLN A 204 -5.69 8.00 2.87
CA GLN A 204 -6.51 9.22 2.71
C GLN A 204 -5.76 10.43 2.15
N PRO A 205 -4.48 10.70 2.51
CA PRO A 205 -3.73 11.80 1.90
C PRO A 205 -3.55 11.62 0.38
N LEU A 206 -3.24 10.39 -0.06
CA LEU A 206 -3.09 10.07 -1.48
C LEU A 206 -4.41 10.23 -2.24
N ILE A 207 -5.51 9.73 -1.68
CA ILE A 207 -6.83 9.86 -2.29
C ILE A 207 -7.23 11.34 -2.42
N LYS A 208 -6.99 12.15 -1.39
CA LYS A 208 -7.23 13.59 -1.43
C LYS A 208 -6.39 14.29 -2.51
N MET A 209 -5.13 13.90 -2.65
CA MET A 209 -4.25 14.43 -3.69
C MET A 209 -4.82 14.12 -5.08
N VAL A 210 -5.24 12.89 -5.33
CA VAL A 210 -5.86 12.49 -6.60
C VAL A 210 -7.18 13.26 -6.86
N GLU A 211 -8.04 13.41 -5.84
CA GLU A 211 -9.31 14.15 -5.95
C GLU A 211 -9.11 15.66 -6.18
N SER A 212 -8.06 16.26 -5.62
CA SER A 212 -7.80 17.70 -5.70
C SER A 212 -7.06 18.12 -6.96
N THR A 213 -6.60 17.20 -7.77
CA THR A 213 -5.85 17.50 -8.98
C THR A 213 -6.80 17.96 -10.08
N TYR A 214 -6.44 19.04 -10.81
CA TYR A 214 -7.20 19.60 -11.92
C TYR A 214 -7.26 18.70 -13.16
N ALA A 215 -6.37 17.70 -13.25
CA ALA A 215 -6.39 16.69 -14.30
C ALA A 215 -7.45 15.63 -13.99
N ASP A 216 -7.71 14.75 -14.96
CA ASP A 216 -8.62 13.63 -14.80
C ASP A 216 -8.14 12.69 -13.66
N PRO A 217 -8.88 12.58 -12.53
CA PRO A 217 -8.48 11.75 -11.40
C PRO A 217 -8.30 10.27 -11.77
N TYR A 218 -9.08 9.78 -12.73
CA TYR A 218 -8.96 8.41 -13.22
C TYR A 218 -7.60 8.16 -13.90
N GLU A 219 -7.19 9.07 -14.79
CA GLU A 219 -5.90 8.96 -15.48
C GLU A 219 -4.71 9.03 -14.52
N ILE A 220 -4.81 9.87 -13.49
CA ILE A 220 -3.76 9.95 -12.46
C ILE A 220 -3.68 8.64 -11.67
N ALA A 221 -4.83 8.13 -11.22
CA ALA A 221 -4.88 6.88 -10.46
C ALA A 221 -4.40 5.69 -11.29
N LYS A 222 -4.75 5.64 -12.57
CA LYS A 222 -4.27 4.65 -13.55
C LYS A 222 -2.74 4.71 -13.70
N LYS A 223 -2.18 5.92 -13.85
CA LYS A 223 -0.72 6.12 -13.92
C LYS A 223 -0.01 5.64 -12.64
N LEU A 224 -0.52 6.01 -11.48
CA LEU A 224 0.02 5.55 -10.19
C LEU A 224 -0.02 4.02 -10.08
N PHE A 225 -1.09 3.38 -10.52
CA PHE A 225 -1.20 1.92 -10.58
C PHE A 225 -0.18 1.30 -11.53
N GLY A 226 0.07 1.92 -12.69
CA GLY A 226 1.11 1.50 -13.63
C GLY A 226 2.50 1.53 -13.00
N ILE A 227 2.83 2.62 -12.33
CA ILE A 227 4.11 2.78 -11.61
C ILE A 227 4.24 1.72 -10.50
N GLU A 228 3.20 1.54 -9.68
CA GLU A 228 3.19 0.53 -8.62
C GLU A 228 3.40 -0.88 -9.18
N SER A 229 2.70 -1.21 -10.26
CA SER A 229 2.82 -2.51 -10.93
C SER A 229 4.21 -2.73 -11.52
N PHE A 230 4.80 -1.68 -12.09
CA PHE A 230 6.17 -1.71 -12.59
C PHE A 230 7.19 -1.93 -11.47
N ILE A 231 7.08 -1.19 -10.36
CA ILE A 231 7.98 -1.35 -9.20
C ILE A 231 7.89 -2.76 -8.62
N LYS A 232 6.69 -3.31 -8.51
CA LYS A 232 6.48 -4.69 -8.01
C LYS A 232 7.15 -5.73 -8.91
N CYS A 233 7.24 -5.49 -10.21
CA CYS A 233 7.96 -6.36 -11.14
C CYS A 233 9.48 -6.08 -11.16
N GLY A 234 9.88 -4.84 -10.94
CA GLY A 234 11.29 -4.39 -11.04
C GLY A 234 12.20 -4.90 -9.92
N ASN A 235 11.63 -5.42 -8.82
CA ASN A 235 12.39 -6.16 -7.81
C ASN A 235 12.86 -7.54 -8.29
N LEU A 236 12.45 -7.94 -9.50
CA LEU A 236 12.89 -9.16 -10.16
C LEU A 236 13.90 -8.76 -11.22
N ASP A 237 15.14 -9.23 -11.17
CA ASP A 237 16.26 -8.94 -12.06
C ASP A 237 16.02 -9.21 -13.59
N ARG A 238 14.75 -9.36 -14.00
CA ARG A 238 14.31 -9.67 -15.35
C ARG A 238 13.04 -8.91 -15.73
N VAL A 239 13.12 -7.59 -15.73
CA VAL A 239 11.99 -6.67 -15.99
C VAL A 239 11.33 -6.86 -17.38
N ASP A 240 12.11 -7.22 -18.40
CA ASP A 240 11.65 -7.07 -19.78
C ASP A 240 10.72 -8.16 -20.31
N VAL A 241 10.60 -9.31 -19.65
CA VAL A 241 9.89 -10.48 -20.20
C VAL A 241 8.68 -10.92 -19.37
N ILE A 242 8.65 -10.61 -18.08
CA ILE A 242 7.70 -11.20 -17.12
C ILE A 242 6.48 -10.33 -16.89
N CYS A 243 6.62 -9.05 -17.10
CA CYS A 243 5.60 -8.08 -16.72
C CYS A 243 4.71 -7.60 -17.88
N ARG A 244 5.02 -7.99 -19.13
CA ARG A 244 4.19 -7.70 -20.33
C ARG A 244 3.17 -8.76 -20.60
#